data_8fe44c9df1a638b08dc405eeb4aa8c2c
#
_entry.id   8fe44c9df1a638b08dc405eeb4aa8c2c
#
_cell.length_a   1.000
_cell.length_b   1.000
_cell.length_c   1.000
_cell.angle_alpha   90.00
_cell.angle_beta   90.00
_cell.angle_gamma   90.00
#
_symmetry.space_group_name_H-M   'P 1'
#
loop_
_entity.id
_entity.type
_entity.pdbx_description
1 polymer ?
#
loop_
_entity_poly.entity_id
_entity_poly.type
_entity_poly.pdbx_seq_one_letter_code
_entity_poly.pdbx_strand_id
1 'polypeptide(L)'
;MGEVWVAKDESLARDIAVKVLKEEFVGNADFLNRFRVEARNAASLSHAHIAQLYDYGEQDGSAYLVMELVHGEPMSDLLEREPVLPLGRLLTILSQTSRALHAAHVGGVVHRDIKPGNIIIEHSGDVKITDFGVSLAANQVPMTAAGMVMGTAQYLSPEQAIGRPATGASDIYALGIVAYEAIAGNRPFTGKTPVDIAVAHVNEPVPPLPRTTHAELANLVMRMLSK
;
A
#
# COMPACT_ATOMS: atom_id res chain seq x y z
N MET A 1 -7.05 2.99 10.39
CA MET A 1 -7.00 1.53 10.54
C MET A 1 -6.50 1.09 11.90
N GLY A 2 -5.31 1.43 12.33
CA GLY A 2 -4.73 0.98 13.59
C GLY A 2 -3.48 1.75 13.94
N GLU A 3 -2.96 1.48 15.14
CA GLU A 3 -1.68 1.97 15.60
C GLU A 3 -0.66 0.84 15.49
N VAL A 4 0.58 1.18 15.16
CA VAL A 4 1.68 0.22 15.07
C VAL A 4 2.69 0.51 16.17
N TRP A 5 2.98 -0.50 16.96
CA TRP A 5 3.89 -0.44 18.09
C TRP A 5 5.10 -1.32 17.84
N VAL A 6 6.26 -0.85 18.26
CA VAL A 6 7.44 -1.71 18.38
C VAL A 6 7.34 -2.47 19.68
N ALA A 7 7.51 -3.78 19.64
CA ALA A 7 7.43 -4.65 20.80
C ALA A 7 8.51 -5.73 20.76
N LYS A 8 8.67 -6.46 21.86
CA LYS A 8 9.59 -7.58 21.96
C LYS A 8 8.82 -8.88 22.13
N ASP A 9 9.06 -9.83 21.27
CA ASP A 9 8.63 -11.22 21.44
C ASP A 9 9.59 -11.90 22.43
N GLU A 10 9.15 -12.02 23.68
CA GLU A 10 9.98 -12.56 24.74
C GLU A 10 10.29 -14.06 24.55
N SER A 11 9.37 -14.78 23.90
CA SER A 11 9.50 -16.21 23.67
C SER A 11 10.61 -16.53 22.65
N LEU A 12 10.74 -15.68 21.62
CA LEU A 12 11.72 -15.85 20.54
C LEU A 12 12.86 -14.83 20.60
N ALA A 13 12.87 -13.95 21.63
CA ALA A 13 13.88 -12.92 21.87
C ALA A 13 14.16 -12.02 20.66
N ARG A 14 13.11 -11.64 19.90
CA ARG A 14 13.20 -10.81 18.69
C ARG A 14 12.31 -9.58 18.80
N ASP A 15 12.70 -8.52 18.09
CA ASP A 15 11.86 -7.33 17.94
C ASP A 15 10.79 -7.58 16.87
N ILE A 16 9.59 -7.07 17.11
CA ILE A 16 8.41 -7.24 16.27
C ILE A 16 7.65 -5.92 16.16
N ALA A 17 6.84 -5.80 15.12
CA ALA A 17 5.81 -4.78 15.02
C ALA A 17 4.45 -5.37 15.39
N VAL A 18 3.71 -4.69 16.24
CA VAL A 18 2.34 -5.07 16.63
C VAL A 18 1.38 -3.99 16.14
N LYS A 19 0.50 -4.35 15.21
CA LYS A 19 -0.55 -3.47 14.70
C LYS A 19 -1.86 -3.76 15.41
N VAL A 20 -2.36 -2.80 16.18
CA VAL A 20 -3.61 -2.92 16.92
C VAL A 20 -4.71 -2.17 16.18
N LEU A 21 -5.88 -2.81 16.01
CA LEU A 21 -7.04 -2.16 15.38
C LEU A 21 -7.56 -1.00 16.24
N LYS A 22 -8.08 0.04 15.58
CA LYS A 22 -8.73 1.17 16.25
C LYS A 22 -10.01 0.73 16.96
N GLU A 23 -10.34 1.44 18.04
CA GLU A 23 -11.54 1.19 18.84
C GLU A 23 -12.85 1.21 18.06
N GLU A 24 -12.94 1.97 16.97
CA GLU A 24 -14.12 2.03 16.10
C GLU A 24 -14.51 0.69 15.45
N PHE A 25 -13.58 -0.28 15.43
CA PHE A 25 -13.79 -1.63 14.87
C PHE A 25 -14.01 -2.69 15.97
N VAL A 26 -13.89 -2.32 17.23
CA VAL A 26 -14.08 -3.22 18.38
C VAL A 26 -15.53 -3.73 18.41
N GLY A 27 -15.69 -5.05 18.54
CA GLY A 27 -17.01 -5.68 18.63
C GLY A 27 -17.76 -5.85 17.32
N ASN A 28 -17.21 -5.43 16.17
CA ASN A 28 -17.81 -5.67 14.86
C ASN A 28 -17.39 -7.06 14.34
N ALA A 29 -18.26 -8.07 14.58
CA ALA A 29 -17.97 -9.45 14.24
C ALA A 29 -17.70 -9.69 12.74
N ASP A 30 -18.44 -9.01 11.86
CA ASP A 30 -18.25 -9.14 10.40
C ASP A 30 -16.91 -8.56 9.95
N PHE A 31 -16.51 -7.45 10.57
CA PHE A 31 -15.21 -6.86 10.33
C PHE A 31 -14.09 -7.78 10.81
N LEU A 32 -14.17 -8.28 12.04
CA LEU A 32 -13.16 -9.17 12.63
C LEU A 32 -13.03 -10.48 11.83
N ASN A 33 -14.13 -11.06 11.36
CA ASN A 33 -14.09 -12.25 10.51
C ASN A 33 -13.34 -11.99 9.20
N ARG A 34 -13.64 -10.89 8.51
CA ARG A 34 -12.92 -10.51 7.27
C ARG A 34 -11.45 -10.26 7.55
N PHE A 35 -11.14 -9.50 8.60
CA PHE A 35 -9.77 -9.20 8.99
C PHE A 35 -8.97 -10.47 9.30
N ARG A 36 -9.58 -11.45 9.97
CA ARG A 36 -8.96 -12.77 10.23
C ARG A 36 -8.66 -13.54 8.94
N VAL A 37 -9.58 -13.55 7.98
CA VAL A 37 -9.36 -14.21 6.67
C VAL A 37 -8.21 -13.54 5.92
N GLU A 38 -8.15 -12.23 5.91
CA GLU A 38 -7.07 -11.48 5.26
C GLU A 38 -5.73 -11.69 5.95
N ALA A 39 -5.70 -11.70 7.28
CA ALA A 39 -4.50 -12.03 8.03
C ALA A 39 -3.97 -13.42 7.67
N ARG A 40 -4.85 -14.44 7.54
CA ARG A 40 -4.45 -15.79 7.12
C ARG A 40 -3.85 -15.80 5.71
N ASN A 41 -4.45 -15.07 4.77
CA ASN A 41 -3.94 -14.97 3.42
C ASN A 41 -2.57 -14.26 3.40
N ALA A 42 -2.42 -13.16 4.13
CA ALA A 42 -1.16 -12.44 4.25
C ALA A 42 -0.06 -13.30 4.92
N ALA A 43 -0.40 -14.10 5.94
CA ALA A 43 0.53 -14.99 6.62
C ALA A 43 1.08 -16.11 5.72
N SER A 44 0.36 -16.47 4.64
CA SER A 44 0.84 -17.46 3.67
C SER A 44 1.93 -16.92 2.72
N LEU A 45 2.11 -15.59 2.67
CA LEU A 45 3.12 -14.97 1.82
C LEU A 45 4.49 -15.08 2.48
N SER A 46 5.49 -15.54 1.71
CA SER A 46 6.89 -15.55 2.13
C SER A 46 7.76 -15.07 0.97
N HIS A 47 8.32 -13.87 1.10
CA HIS A 47 9.16 -13.26 0.06
C HIS A 47 10.09 -12.22 0.70
N ALA A 48 11.33 -12.08 0.18
CA ALA A 48 12.33 -11.17 0.74
C ALA A 48 11.85 -9.71 0.83
N HIS A 49 10.99 -9.28 -0.10
CA HIS A 49 10.46 -7.91 -0.18
C HIS A 49 9.03 -7.78 0.36
N ILE A 50 8.57 -8.71 1.20
CA ILE A 50 7.29 -8.64 1.92
C ILE A 50 7.58 -8.73 3.41
N ALA A 51 7.08 -7.79 4.21
CA ALA A 51 7.13 -7.89 5.66
C ALA A 51 6.29 -9.09 6.12
N GLN A 52 6.93 -10.05 6.78
CA GLN A 52 6.29 -11.29 7.17
C GLN A 52 5.24 -11.05 8.26
N LEU A 53 4.04 -11.58 8.09
CA LEU A 53 3.05 -11.67 9.16
C LEU A 53 3.34 -12.94 9.97
N TYR A 54 3.55 -12.76 11.29
CA TYR A 54 3.91 -13.85 12.19
C TYR A 54 2.71 -14.45 12.90
N ASP A 55 1.79 -13.59 13.36
CA ASP A 55 0.65 -14.04 14.16
C ASP A 55 -0.52 -13.06 14.09
N TYR A 56 -1.69 -13.54 14.44
CA TYR A 56 -2.93 -12.80 14.59
C TYR A 56 -3.57 -13.17 15.94
N GLY A 57 -4.00 -12.17 16.68
CA GLY A 57 -4.71 -12.39 17.95
C GLY A 57 -5.92 -11.47 18.10
N GLU A 58 -6.79 -11.86 19.01
CA GLU A 58 -7.94 -11.06 19.47
C GLU A 58 -7.88 -10.94 20.98
N GLN A 59 -8.11 -9.73 21.48
CA GLN A 59 -8.16 -9.44 22.91
C GLN A 59 -9.18 -8.32 23.16
N ASP A 60 -10.03 -8.50 24.15
CA ASP A 60 -11.03 -7.51 24.60
C ASP A 60 -11.92 -6.95 23.48
N GLY A 61 -12.27 -7.83 22.50
CA GLY A 61 -13.10 -7.46 21.33
C GLY A 61 -12.36 -6.69 20.25
N SER A 62 -11.05 -6.45 20.40
CA SER A 62 -10.17 -5.90 19.38
C SER A 62 -9.31 -6.99 18.76
N ALA A 63 -8.68 -6.70 17.62
CA ALA A 63 -7.72 -7.61 16.99
C ALA A 63 -6.37 -6.93 16.79
N TYR A 64 -5.33 -7.75 16.75
CA TYR A 64 -3.96 -7.29 16.48
C TYR A 64 -3.22 -8.24 15.53
N LEU A 65 -2.24 -7.70 14.85
CA LEU A 65 -1.30 -8.42 14.00
C LEU A 65 0.09 -8.32 14.57
N VAL A 66 0.79 -9.44 14.61
CA VAL A 66 2.22 -9.50 14.94
C VAL A 66 3.00 -9.71 13.65
N MET A 67 3.90 -8.80 13.33
CA MET A 67 4.60 -8.82 12.05
C MET A 67 6.08 -8.51 12.20
N GLU A 68 6.82 -8.75 11.16
CA GLU A 68 8.22 -8.36 11.04
C GLU A 68 8.39 -6.86 11.30
N LEU A 69 9.29 -6.50 12.21
CA LEU A 69 9.74 -5.13 12.36
C LEU A 69 10.76 -4.83 11.27
N VAL A 70 10.35 -4.03 10.29
CA VAL A 70 11.23 -3.60 9.20
C VAL A 70 12.02 -2.38 9.65
N HIS A 71 13.36 -2.49 9.66
CA HIS A 71 14.26 -1.40 10.02
C HIS A 71 14.58 -0.54 8.80
N GLY A 72 13.86 0.55 8.63
CA GLY A 72 14.01 1.45 7.48
C GLY A 72 13.11 2.67 7.59
N GLU A 73 13.03 3.43 6.51
CA GLU A 73 12.13 4.58 6.39
C GLU A 73 11.01 4.29 5.39
N PRO A 74 9.77 4.75 5.63
CA PRO A 74 8.73 4.75 4.61
C PRO A 74 9.15 5.59 3.39
N MET A 75 8.81 5.13 2.19
CA MET A 75 9.07 5.90 0.96
C MET A 75 8.36 7.26 0.98
N SER A 76 7.27 7.42 1.76
CA SER A 76 6.62 8.73 1.98
C SER A 76 7.58 9.75 2.56
N ASP A 77 8.34 9.38 3.60
CA ASP A 77 9.26 10.27 4.29
C ASP A 77 10.47 10.59 3.39
N LEU A 78 10.90 9.60 2.60
CA LEU A 78 11.88 9.83 1.56
C LEU A 78 11.41 10.85 0.53
N LEU A 79 10.17 10.72 0.00
CA LEU A 79 9.62 11.64 -1.01
C LEU A 79 9.33 13.04 -0.47
N GLU A 80 9.03 13.18 0.83
CA GLU A 80 8.93 14.51 1.47
C GLU A 80 10.27 15.24 1.47
N ARG A 81 11.36 14.52 1.70
CA ARG A 81 12.73 15.05 1.74
C ARG A 81 13.35 15.18 0.34
N GLU A 82 13.08 14.22 -0.53
CA GLU A 82 13.63 14.12 -1.88
C GLU A 82 12.48 13.83 -2.88
N PRO A 83 11.71 14.85 -3.30
CA PRO A 83 10.50 14.65 -4.11
C PRO A 83 10.74 13.98 -5.47
N VAL A 84 11.94 14.14 -6.04
CA VAL A 84 12.35 13.50 -7.30
C VAL A 84 13.52 12.57 -7.03
N LEU A 85 13.31 11.28 -7.27
CA LEU A 85 14.33 10.28 -7.00
C LEU A 85 15.29 10.09 -8.19
N PRO A 86 16.59 9.84 -7.93
CA PRO A 86 17.52 9.41 -8.95
C PRO A 86 17.06 8.11 -9.63
N LEU A 87 17.24 8.02 -10.95
CA LEU A 87 16.76 6.90 -11.76
C LEU A 87 17.15 5.53 -11.19
N GLY A 88 18.42 5.34 -10.81
CA GLY A 88 18.90 4.06 -10.29
C GLY A 88 18.18 3.63 -9.00
N ARG A 89 17.98 4.58 -8.06
CA ARG A 89 17.26 4.33 -6.81
C ARG A 89 15.79 3.99 -7.07
N LEU A 90 15.14 4.76 -7.93
CA LEU A 90 13.75 4.50 -8.30
C LEU A 90 13.57 3.13 -8.96
N LEU A 91 14.43 2.75 -9.91
CA LEU A 91 14.37 1.45 -10.57
C LEU A 91 14.56 0.29 -9.57
N THR A 92 15.44 0.42 -8.60
CA THR A 92 15.61 -0.58 -7.53
C THR A 92 14.32 -0.73 -6.73
N ILE A 93 13.72 0.37 -6.28
CA ILE A 93 12.46 0.37 -5.52
C ILE A 93 11.33 -0.28 -6.34
N LEU A 94 11.14 0.16 -7.59
CA LEU A 94 10.08 -0.37 -8.46
C LEU A 94 10.26 -1.85 -8.77
N SER A 95 11.50 -2.29 -9.03
CA SER A 95 11.79 -3.69 -9.33
C SER A 95 11.49 -4.60 -8.15
N GLN A 96 11.98 -4.24 -6.95
CA GLN A 96 11.77 -5.05 -5.75
C GLN A 96 10.29 -5.07 -5.33
N THR A 97 9.60 -3.91 -5.39
CA THR A 97 8.16 -3.80 -5.14
C THR A 97 7.36 -4.67 -6.13
N SER A 98 7.68 -4.60 -7.44
CA SER A 98 7.01 -5.42 -8.45
C SER A 98 7.19 -6.91 -8.23
N ARG A 99 8.37 -7.36 -7.80
CA ARG A 99 8.64 -8.77 -7.47
C ARG A 99 7.82 -9.24 -6.27
N ALA A 100 7.70 -8.40 -5.24
CA ALA A 100 6.86 -8.67 -4.08
C ALA A 100 5.37 -8.79 -4.47
N LEU A 101 4.87 -7.84 -5.26
CA LEU A 101 3.49 -7.87 -5.76
C LEU A 101 3.23 -9.09 -6.63
N HIS A 102 4.16 -9.44 -7.52
CA HIS A 102 4.04 -10.65 -8.34
C HIS A 102 3.92 -11.92 -7.47
N ALA A 103 4.79 -12.06 -6.46
CA ALA A 103 4.74 -13.20 -5.55
C ALA A 103 3.40 -13.28 -4.80
N ALA A 104 2.87 -12.14 -4.34
CA ALA A 104 1.56 -12.08 -3.69
C ALA A 104 0.42 -12.46 -4.65
N HIS A 105 0.42 -11.91 -5.88
CA HIS A 105 -0.61 -12.20 -6.89
C HIS A 105 -0.62 -13.67 -7.30
N VAL A 106 0.55 -14.31 -7.45
CA VAL A 106 0.65 -15.76 -7.68
C VAL A 106 0.06 -16.55 -6.51
N GLY A 107 0.22 -16.06 -5.28
CA GLY A 107 -0.40 -16.60 -4.07
C GLY A 107 -1.90 -16.27 -3.92
N GLY A 108 -2.52 -15.58 -4.90
CA GLY A 108 -3.93 -15.18 -4.85
C GLY A 108 -4.22 -13.99 -3.94
N VAL A 109 -3.19 -13.29 -3.47
CA VAL A 109 -3.32 -12.12 -2.58
C VAL A 109 -3.10 -10.82 -3.34
N VAL A 110 -4.06 -9.91 -3.28
CA VAL A 110 -3.98 -8.54 -3.82
C VAL A 110 -3.74 -7.60 -2.66
N HIS A 111 -2.82 -6.64 -2.82
CA HIS A 111 -2.46 -5.69 -1.74
C HIS A 111 -3.54 -4.64 -1.49
N ARG A 112 -4.07 -4.02 -2.55
CA ARG A 112 -5.19 -3.06 -2.56
C ARG A 112 -4.92 -1.67 -1.98
N ASP A 113 -3.76 -1.44 -1.38
CA ASP A 113 -3.38 -0.14 -0.76
C ASP A 113 -1.89 0.15 -0.98
N ILE A 114 -1.39 -0.02 -2.22
CA ILE A 114 -0.02 0.35 -2.57
C ILE A 114 0.09 1.87 -2.56
N LYS A 115 1.01 2.35 -1.73
CA LYS A 115 1.35 3.77 -1.56
C LYS A 115 2.73 3.91 -0.93
N PRO A 116 3.38 5.08 -1.00
CA PRO A 116 4.72 5.28 -0.43
C PRO A 116 4.84 4.92 1.05
N GLY A 117 3.79 5.16 1.84
CA GLY A 117 3.79 4.82 3.27
C GLY A 117 3.82 3.31 3.58
N ASN A 118 3.46 2.45 2.62
CA ASN A 118 3.48 1.00 2.77
C ASN A 118 4.71 0.35 2.08
N ILE A 119 5.63 1.16 1.56
CA ILE A 119 6.90 0.73 0.95
C ILE A 119 8.02 1.20 1.87
N ILE A 120 8.61 0.29 2.63
CA ILE A 120 9.70 0.60 3.56
C ILE A 120 11.03 0.35 2.85
N ILE A 121 11.92 1.33 2.93
CA ILE A 121 13.28 1.24 2.38
C ILE A 121 14.21 1.00 3.54
N GLU A 122 14.80 -0.18 3.59
CA GLU A 122 15.75 -0.58 4.63
C GLU A 122 17.08 0.19 4.49
N HIS A 123 17.89 0.20 5.54
CA HIS A 123 19.22 0.83 5.51
C HIS A 123 20.18 0.21 4.49
N SER A 124 19.93 -1.04 4.09
CA SER A 124 20.64 -1.73 2.99
C SER A 124 20.30 -1.16 1.61
N GLY A 125 19.20 -0.44 1.48
CA GLY A 125 18.58 -0.04 0.22
C GLY A 125 17.57 -1.06 -0.33
N ASP A 126 17.37 -2.18 0.36
CA ASP A 126 16.32 -3.14 0.02
C ASP A 126 14.94 -2.60 0.39
N VAL A 127 13.93 -3.15 -0.24
CA VAL A 127 12.54 -2.73 -0.05
C VAL A 127 11.72 -3.84 0.57
N LYS A 128 10.86 -3.49 1.52
CA LYS A 128 9.80 -4.36 2.02
C LYS A 128 8.45 -3.68 1.93
N ILE A 129 7.46 -4.40 1.42
CA ILE A 129 6.06 -3.97 1.42
C ILE A 129 5.41 -4.44 2.71
N THR A 130 4.69 -3.54 3.36
CA THR A 130 3.92 -3.79 4.59
C THR A 130 2.43 -3.73 4.32
N ASP A 131 1.61 -4.18 5.27
CA ASP A 131 0.14 -4.04 5.25
C ASP A 131 -0.60 -4.79 4.12
N PHE A 132 -0.08 -5.94 3.68
CA PHE A 132 -0.76 -6.80 2.71
C PHE A 132 -2.16 -7.20 3.15
N GLY A 133 -3.14 -6.96 2.28
CA GLY A 133 -4.51 -7.48 2.39
C GLY A 133 -5.35 -6.90 3.54
N VAL A 134 -4.75 -6.26 4.54
CA VAL A 134 -5.42 -5.80 5.77
C VAL A 134 -6.36 -4.60 5.53
N SER A 135 -6.35 -4.06 4.32
CA SER A 135 -7.11 -2.85 3.93
C SER A 135 -8.57 -3.12 3.56
N LEU A 136 -8.97 -4.35 3.24
CA LEU A 136 -10.33 -4.67 2.74
C LEU A 136 -11.42 -4.38 3.75
N ALA A 137 -11.18 -4.69 5.00
CA ALA A 137 -12.17 -4.48 6.04
C ALA A 137 -12.54 -2.99 6.20
N ALA A 138 -11.60 -2.08 5.93
CA ALA A 138 -11.81 -0.64 6.06
C ALA A 138 -12.31 0.03 4.76
N ASN A 139 -11.99 -0.52 3.58
CA ASN A 139 -12.27 0.11 2.29
C ASN A 139 -13.61 -0.31 1.67
N GLN A 140 -14.36 -1.26 2.25
CA GLN A 140 -15.70 -1.65 1.78
C GLN A 140 -16.83 -0.78 2.31
N VAL A 141 -16.54 0.29 3.03
CA VAL A 141 -17.55 1.32 3.27
C VAL A 141 -17.75 2.08 1.96
N PRO A 142 -18.96 2.04 1.34
CA PRO A 142 -19.21 2.78 0.10
C PRO A 142 -18.83 4.26 0.30
N MET A 143 -18.13 4.84 -0.67
CA MET A 143 -17.73 6.26 -0.67
C MET A 143 -18.91 7.23 -0.41
N THR A 144 -20.16 6.73 -0.58
CA THR A 144 -21.39 7.51 -0.45
C THR A 144 -21.93 7.63 0.99
N ALA A 145 -21.51 6.79 1.93
CA ALA A 145 -22.16 6.72 3.24
C ALA A 145 -21.56 7.59 4.35
N ALA A 146 -20.32 8.07 4.26
CA ALA A 146 -19.70 8.78 5.38
C ALA A 146 -18.66 9.88 5.05
N GLY A 147 -18.41 10.22 3.79
CA GLY A 147 -17.43 11.29 3.48
C GLY A 147 -15.98 11.02 3.94
N MET A 148 -15.69 9.82 4.43
CA MET A 148 -14.41 9.46 5.02
C MET A 148 -13.60 8.53 4.11
N VAL A 149 -13.09 9.07 2.99
CA VAL A 149 -11.88 8.53 2.37
C VAL A 149 -10.72 9.40 2.84
N MET A 150 -10.25 9.16 4.05
CA MET A 150 -9.13 9.91 4.60
C MET A 150 -7.82 9.27 4.15
N GLY A 151 -7.08 9.94 3.27
CA GLY A 151 -5.67 9.65 2.97
C GLY A 151 -5.36 8.75 1.78
N THR A 152 -6.23 7.84 1.34
CA THR A 152 -5.89 6.81 0.35
C THR A 152 -6.38 7.11 -1.08
N ALA A 153 -7.24 8.11 -1.29
CA ALA A 153 -7.78 8.45 -2.61
C ALA A 153 -6.69 8.72 -3.68
N GLN A 154 -5.52 9.15 -3.25
CA GLN A 154 -4.41 9.58 -4.08
C GLN A 154 -3.75 8.47 -4.92
N TYR A 155 -3.94 7.21 -4.52
CA TYR A 155 -3.32 6.03 -5.16
C TYR A 155 -4.38 4.99 -5.57
N LEU A 156 -5.68 5.34 -5.52
CA LEU A 156 -6.77 4.44 -5.93
C LEU A 156 -6.68 4.13 -7.42
N SER A 157 -6.90 2.87 -7.76
CA SER A 157 -7.14 2.51 -9.16
C SER A 157 -8.53 2.97 -9.63
N PRO A 158 -8.75 3.15 -10.94
CA PRO A 158 -10.05 3.54 -11.47
C PRO A 158 -11.20 2.64 -11.03
N GLU A 159 -10.98 1.31 -11.02
CA GLU A 159 -11.98 0.33 -10.57
C GLU A 159 -12.30 0.48 -9.07
N GLN A 160 -11.30 0.73 -8.22
CA GLN A 160 -11.54 0.98 -6.80
C GLN A 160 -12.31 2.28 -6.58
N ALA A 161 -12.01 3.32 -7.36
CA ALA A 161 -12.68 4.62 -7.28
C ALA A 161 -14.18 4.52 -7.60
N ILE A 162 -14.61 3.56 -8.43
CA ILE A 162 -16.03 3.29 -8.75
C ILE A 162 -16.62 2.13 -7.94
N GLY A 163 -15.91 1.67 -6.89
CA GLY A 163 -16.41 0.62 -6.00
C GLY A 163 -16.37 -0.80 -6.56
N ARG A 164 -15.62 -1.04 -7.64
CA ARG A 164 -15.38 -2.39 -8.16
C ARG A 164 -14.28 -3.10 -7.36
N PRO A 165 -14.26 -4.44 -7.32
CA PRO A 165 -13.21 -5.19 -6.67
C PRO A 165 -11.82 -4.87 -7.23
N ALA A 166 -10.85 -4.66 -6.35
CA ALA A 166 -9.45 -4.52 -6.73
C ALA A 166 -8.88 -5.86 -7.23
N THR A 167 -7.99 -5.78 -8.19
CA THR A 167 -7.26 -6.91 -8.77
C THR A 167 -5.75 -6.67 -8.71
N GLY A 168 -4.93 -7.61 -9.18
CA GLY A 168 -3.50 -7.37 -9.31
C GLY A 168 -3.16 -6.16 -10.20
N ALA A 169 -4.02 -5.85 -11.20
CA ALA A 169 -3.86 -4.64 -12.02
C ALA A 169 -4.03 -3.36 -11.21
N SER A 170 -4.90 -3.36 -10.18
CA SER A 170 -5.08 -2.24 -9.25
C SER A 170 -3.77 -1.89 -8.52
N ASP A 171 -3.05 -2.91 -8.04
CA ASP A 171 -1.75 -2.73 -7.37
C ASP A 171 -0.70 -2.17 -8.34
N ILE A 172 -0.70 -2.64 -9.61
CA ILE A 172 0.21 -2.15 -10.66
C ILE A 172 -0.11 -0.70 -11.01
N TYR A 173 -1.39 -0.32 -11.11
CA TYR A 173 -1.80 1.07 -11.31
C TYR A 173 -1.32 1.96 -10.15
N ALA A 174 -1.57 1.55 -8.90
CA ALA A 174 -1.13 2.28 -7.72
C ALA A 174 0.41 2.44 -7.67
N LEU A 175 1.17 1.39 -8.01
CA LEU A 175 2.63 1.47 -8.16
C LEU A 175 3.03 2.42 -9.30
N GLY A 176 2.24 2.50 -10.37
CA GLY A 176 2.41 3.49 -11.44
C GLY A 176 2.26 4.93 -10.94
N ILE A 177 1.28 5.19 -10.05
CA ILE A 177 1.11 6.50 -9.39
C ILE A 177 2.34 6.84 -8.51
N VAL A 178 2.82 5.88 -7.73
CA VAL A 178 4.04 6.04 -6.90
C VAL A 178 5.25 6.37 -7.79
N ALA A 179 5.42 5.64 -8.91
CA ALA A 179 6.50 5.89 -9.85
C ALA A 179 6.39 7.29 -10.50
N TYR A 180 5.19 7.68 -10.92
CA TYR A 180 4.93 9.01 -11.47
C TYR A 180 5.32 10.11 -10.48
N GLU A 181 4.86 10.00 -9.22
CA GLU A 181 5.16 10.94 -8.14
C GLU A 181 6.67 11.08 -7.91
N ALA A 182 7.38 9.96 -7.83
CA ALA A 182 8.83 9.94 -7.62
C ALA A 182 9.66 10.48 -8.82
N ILE A 183 9.07 10.51 -10.03
CA ILE A 183 9.69 11.07 -11.24
C ILE A 183 9.37 12.56 -11.38
N ALA A 184 8.10 12.92 -11.17
CA ALA A 184 7.61 14.28 -11.43
C ALA A 184 7.71 15.21 -10.20
N GLY A 185 7.94 14.65 -8.99
CA GLY A 185 7.93 15.38 -7.73
C GLY A 185 6.53 15.72 -7.23
N ASN A 186 5.50 15.30 -7.94
CA ASN A 186 4.10 15.51 -7.59
C ASN A 186 3.22 14.41 -8.20
N ARG A 187 2.05 14.19 -7.62
CA ARG A 187 1.09 13.19 -8.10
C ARG A 187 0.37 13.66 -9.37
N PRO A 188 -0.04 12.73 -10.26
CA PRO A 188 -0.72 13.08 -11.51
C PRO A 188 -2.10 13.68 -11.28
N PHE A 189 -2.78 13.30 -10.20
CA PHE A 189 -4.12 13.78 -9.88
C PHE A 189 -4.14 14.38 -8.48
N THR A 190 -4.70 15.58 -8.39
CA THR A 190 -4.91 16.33 -7.15
C THR A 190 -6.32 16.91 -7.14
N GLY A 191 -6.85 17.20 -5.97
CA GLY A 191 -8.20 17.76 -5.84
C GLY A 191 -8.42 18.37 -4.46
N LYS A 192 -9.49 19.15 -4.32
CA LYS A 192 -9.85 19.77 -3.03
C LYS A 192 -10.42 18.74 -2.06
N THR A 193 -11.03 17.70 -2.57
CA THR A 193 -11.62 16.62 -1.78
C THR A 193 -11.12 15.27 -2.26
N PRO A 194 -11.16 14.22 -1.41
CA PRO A 194 -10.88 12.84 -1.84
C PRO A 194 -11.74 12.38 -3.01
N VAL A 195 -12.98 12.86 -3.10
CA VAL A 195 -13.91 12.55 -4.20
C VAL A 195 -13.41 13.15 -5.52
N ASP A 196 -12.94 14.39 -5.51
CA ASP A 196 -12.38 15.02 -6.72
C ASP A 196 -11.20 14.22 -7.27
N ILE A 197 -10.32 13.74 -6.37
CA ILE A 197 -9.17 12.90 -6.74
C ILE A 197 -9.63 11.56 -7.32
N ALA A 198 -10.61 10.89 -6.68
CA ALA A 198 -11.15 9.63 -7.17
C ALA A 198 -11.79 9.78 -8.56
N VAL A 199 -12.55 10.87 -8.78
CA VAL A 199 -13.14 11.20 -10.10
C VAL A 199 -12.05 11.42 -11.15
N ALA A 200 -10.95 12.09 -10.80
CA ALA A 200 -9.82 12.31 -11.71
C ALA A 200 -9.15 11.00 -12.12
N HIS A 201 -8.95 10.04 -11.17
CA HIS A 201 -8.43 8.71 -11.48
C HIS A 201 -9.29 7.96 -12.52
N VAL A 202 -10.61 8.20 -12.55
CA VAL A 202 -11.53 7.57 -13.51
C VAL A 202 -11.54 8.30 -14.86
N ASN A 203 -11.64 9.62 -14.84
CA ASN A 203 -12.03 10.38 -16.02
C ASN A 203 -10.92 11.21 -16.65
N GLU A 204 -9.90 11.64 -15.90
CA GLU A 204 -8.89 12.55 -16.43
C GLU A 204 -7.73 11.79 -17.08
N PRO A 205 -7.20 12.26 -18.21
CA PRO A 205 -5.99 11.69 -18.78
C PRO A 205 -4.80 11.93 -17.84
N VAL A 206 -3.90 10.96 -17.76
CA VAL A 206 -2.65 11.10 -17.01
C VAL A 206 -1.79 12.19 -17.67
N PRO A 207 -1.35 13.23 -16.94
CA PRO A 207 -0.44 14.23 -17.50
C PRO A 207 0.86 13.59 -17.95
N PRO A 208 1.52 14.11 -19.01
CA PRO A 208 2.79 13.58 -19.47
C PRO A 208 3.87 13.76 -18.42
N LEU A 209 4.77 12.77 -18.29
CA LEU A 209 5.95 12.87 -17.46
C LEU A 209 6.92 13.95 -18.00
N PRO A 210 7.81 14.50 -17.14
CA PRO A 210 8.82 15.45 -17.56
C PRO A 210 9.63 14.95 -18.76
N ARG A 211 9.94 15.82 -19.72
CA ARG A 211 10.72 15.44 -20.94
C ARG A 211 12.12 14.92 -20.62
N THR A 212 12.63 15.16 -19.43
CA THR A 212 13.93 14.66 -18.94
C THR A 212 13.87 13.20 -18.49
N THR A 213 12.66 12.61 -18.39
CA THR A 213 12.48 11.22 -18.00
C THR A 213 12.98 10.29 -19.10
N HIS A 214 13.69 9.23 -18.72
CA HIS A 214 14.13 8.20 -19.68
C HIS A 214 12.92 7.61 -20.40
N ALA A 215 12.97 7.54 -21.74
CA ALA A 215 11.81 7.23 -22.56
C ALA A 215 11.17 5.86 -22.26
N GLU A 216 11.99 4.82 -22.00
CA GLU A 216 11.48 3.48 -21.68
C GLU A 216 10.77 3.47 -20.33
N LEU A 217 11.30 4.18 -19.33
CA LEU A 217 10.65 4.31 -18.03
C LEU A 217 9.34 5.09 -18.13
N ALA A 218 9.34 6.19 -18.89
CA ALA A 218 8.13 6.97 -19.13
C ALA A 218 7.04 6.11 -19.77
N ASN A 219 7.39 5.36 -20.82
CA ASN A 219 6.47 4.44 -21.49
C ASN A 219 5.94 3.35 -20.56
N LEU A 220 6.81 2.77 -19.73
CA LEU A 220 6.41 1.76 -18.74
C LEU A 220 5.39 2.33 -17.75
N VAL A 221 5.71 3.48 -17.13
CA VAL A 221 4.83 4.12 -16.14
C VAL A 221 3.49 4.51 -16.76
N MET A 222 3.48 5.08 -17.98
CA MET A 222 2.23 5.41 -18.67
C MET A 222 1.38 4.18 -19.00
N ARG A 223 2.01 3.02 -19.28
CA ARG A 223 1.31 1.75 -19.46
C ARG A 223 0.73 1.22 -18.13
N MET A 224 1.44 1.36 -17.01
CA MET A 224 0.93 0.99 -15.68
C MET A 224 -0.30 1.85 -15.32
N LEU A 225 -0.37 3.08 -15.81
CA LEU A 225 -1.45 4.04 -15.55
C LEU A 225 -2.58 4.00 -16.61
N SER A 226 -2.59 3.02 -17.52
CA SER A 226 -3.71 2.82 -18.45
C SER A 226 -4.97 2.40 -17.70
N LYS A 227 -6.12 3.01 -18.10
CA LYS A 227 -7.42 2.80 -17.46
C LYS A 227 -8.23 1.74 -18.17
#